data_dbaa2e8a980c1a1287ff46b63dccf66a
#
_entry.id   dbaa2e8a980c1a1287ff46b63dccf66a
#
_cell.length_a   1.000
_cell.length_b   1.000
_cell.length_c   1.000
_cell.angle_alpha   90.00
_cell.angle_beta   90.00
_cell.angle_gamma   90.00
#
_symmetry.space_group_name_H-M   'P 1'
#
loop_
_entity.id
_entity.type
_entity.pdbx_description
1 polymer ?
#
loop_
_entity_poly.entity_id
_entity_poly.type
_entity_poly.pdbx_seq_one_letter_code
_entity_poly.pdbx_strand_id
1 'polypeptide(L)'
;MLHAQGGGPSHEPQPVEWAASDEIGAMNFVQGVLMALVARYRTGKGQRMDTSQFGASIQFQMNSGIGPFLHTRQQRDDGKRPMSGGKHIGNYFATSDGKWFILQPQPKKPPWHNVFELIGRRDLMDDDRFADFYKQGRNRDALEEELQKTFIQNTQQHWLAMFNEAQIACGPVHSYADLIDNDTPWANGYLEKVAVPQ
;
A
#
# COMPACT_ATOMS: atom_id res chain seq x y z
N MET A 1 -7.17 12.42 -6.13
CA MET A 1 -6.41 11.20 -6.43
C MET A 1 -5.29 11.45 -7.45
N LEU A 2 -5.57 11.94 -8.66
CA LEU A 2 -4.58 12.07 -9.74
C LEU A 2 -3.38 12.98 -9.38
N HIS A 3 -3.62 14.14 -8.78
CA HIS A 3 -2.54 14.99 -8.29
C HIS A 3 -1.69 14.32 -7.20
N ALA A 4 -2.31 13.55 -6.31
CA ALA A 4 -1.57 12.80 -5.30
C ALA A 4 -0.65 11.75 -5.95
N GLN A 5 -1.08 11.11 -7.03
CA GLN A 5 -0.24 10.18 -7.81
C GLN A 5 0.88 10.88 -8.56
N GLY A 6 0.67 12.13 -8.99
CA GLY A 6 1.66 12.96 -9.68
C GLY A 6 2.64 13.69 -8.76
N GLY A 7 2.52 13.54 -7.44
CA GLY A 7 3.43 14.17 -6.47
C GLY A 7 2.95 15.52 -5.92
N GLY A 8 1.72 15.92 -6.19
CA GLY A 8 1.10 17.10 -5.62
C GLY A 8 0.35 17.99 -6.61
N PRO A 9 -0.36 19.02 -6.12
CA PRO A 9 -1.21 19.86 -6.95
C PRO A 9 -0.48 20.73 -7.96
N SER A 10 0.81 21.03 -7.75
CA SER A 10 1.64 21.80 -8.70
C SER A 10 2.26 20.94 -9.79
N HIS A 11 2.08 19.62 -9.74
CA HIS A 11 2.65 18.67 -10.68
C HIS A 11 1.59 18.09 -11.60
N GLU A 12 2.03 17.51 -12.74
CA GLU A 12 1.13 16.89 -13.71
C GLU A 12 0.35 15.75 -13.05
N PRO A 13 -1.00 15.74 -13.17
CA PRO A 13 -1.81 14.64 -12.66
C PRO A 13 -1.45 13.32 -13.35
N GLN A 14 -1.24 12.27 -12.59
CA GLN A 14 -0.98 10.94 -13.14
C GLN A 14 -2.24 10.10 -13.11
N PRO A 15 -2.62 9.46 -14.23
CA PRO A 15 -3.77 8.59 -14.27
C PRO A 15 -3.54 7.34 -13.41
N VAL A 16 -4.63 6.83 -12.86
CA VAL A 16 -4.68 5.50 -12.28
C VAL A 16 -5.04 4.55 -13.43
N GLU A 17 -4.23 3.53 -13.69
CA GLU A 17 -4.39 2.64 -14.86
C GLU A 17 -5.69 1.84 -14.85
N TRP A 18 -6.26 1.60 -13.68
CA TRP A 18 -7.51 0.87 -13.49
C TRP A 18 -8.64 1.83 -13.07
N ALA A 19 -9.88 1.48 -13.42
CA ALA A 19 -11.07 2.30 -13.19
C ALA A 19 -11.48 2.34 -11.72
N ALA A 20 -10.59 2.87 -10.86
CA ALA A 20 -10.74 2.84 -9.40
C ALA A 20 -12.07 3.36 -8.89
N SER A 21 -12.57 4.48 -9.46
CA SER A 21 -13.86 5.05 -9.06
C SER A 21 -15.05 4.19 -9.44
N ASP A 22 -14.97 3.50 -10.58
CA ASP A 22 -16.00 2.61 -11.07
C ASP A 22 -16.08 1.34 -10.22
N GLU A 23 -14.94 0.71 -9.98
CA GLU A 23 -14.86 -0.52 -9.18
C GLU A 23 -15.26 -0.29 -7.73
N ILE A 24 -14.76 0.77 -7.09
CA ILE A 24 -15.13 1.11 -5.71
C ILE A 24 -16.60 1.54 -5.64
N GLY A 25 -17.08 2.26 -6.63
CA GLY A 25 -18.49 2.63 -6.77
C GLY A 25 -19.39 1.40 -6.87
N ALA A 26 -19.01 0.42 -7.68
CA ALA A 26 -19.74 -0.84 -7.82
C ALA A 26 -19.75 -1.65 -6.51
N MET A 27 -18.61 -1.75 -5.81
CA MET A 27 -18.54 -2.41 -4.51
C MET A 27 -19.44 -1.73 -3.48
N ASN A 28 -19.43 -0.40 -3.38
CA ASN A 28 -20.31 0.35 -2.49
C ASN A 28 -21.79 0.16 -2.84
N PHE A 29 -22.10 0.07 -4.14
CA PHE A 29 -23.45 -0.21 -4.60
C PHE A 29 -23.94 -1.58 -4.11
N VAL A 30 -23.15 -2.64 -4.32
CA VAL A 30 -23.48 -3.99 -3.85
C VAL A 30 -23.66 -4.02 -2.34
N GLN A 31 -22.76 -3.40 -1.58
CA GLN A 31 -22.88 -3.31 -0.11
C GLN A 31 -24.19 -2.61 0.30
N GLY A 32 -24.52 -1.51 -0.34
CA GLY A 32 -25.76 -0.79 -0.06
C GLY A 32 -27.01 -1.63 -0.35
N VAL A 33 -27.03 -2.36 -1.48
CA VAL A 33 -28.13 -3.28 -1.82
C VAL A 33 -28.27 -4.38 -0.76
N LEU A 34 -27.17 -5.02 -0.37
CA LEU A 34 -27.19 -6.06 0.65
C LEU A 34 -27.71 -5.54 1.99
N MET A 35 -27.25 -4.35 2.43
CA MET A 35 -27.76 -3.72 3.66
C MET A 35 -29.24 -3.40 3.57
N ALA A 36 -29.73 -2.92 2.41
CA ALA A 36 -31.15 -2.65 2.19
C ALA A 36 -31.99 -3.93 2.23
N LEU A 37 -31.49 -5.05 1.67
CA LEU A 37 -32.13 -6.35 1.75
C LEU A 37 -32.21 -6.91 3.18
N VAL A 38 -31.13 -6.79 3.97
CA VAL A 38 -31.14 -7.16 5.38
C VAL A 38 -32.13 -6.32 6.17
N ALA A 39 -32.19 -5.01 5.94
CA ALA A 39 -33.16 -4.13 6.58
C ALA A 39 -34.60 -4.54 6.19
N ARG A 40 -34.86 -4.81 4.90
CA ARG A 40 -36.16 -5.30 4.43
C ARG A 40 -36.55 -6.62 5.09
N TYR A 41 -35.62 -7.56 5.20
CA TYR A 41 -35.88 -8.85 5.87
C TYR A 41 -36.32 -8.64 7.32
N ARG A 42 -35.72 -7.70 8.04
CA ARG A 42 -36.02 -7.40 9.46
C ARG A 42 -37.28 -6.57 9.65
N THR A 43 -37.60 -5.66 8.74
CA THR A 43 -38.67 -4.64 8.90
C THR A 43 -39.88 -4.90 8.03
N GLY A 44 -39.78 -5.78 7.03
CA GLY A 44 -40.79 -5.98 6.00
C GLY A 44 -40.89 -4.82 4.98
N LYS A 45 -40.10 -3.75 5.13
CA LYS A 45 -40.18 -2.54 4.30
C LYS A 45 -38.97 -2.37 3.41
N GLY A 46 -39.22 -2.11 2.13
CA GLY A 46 -38.16 -1.70 1.19
C GLY A 46 -37.72 -0.26 1.45
N GLN A 47 -36.53 0.08 0.95
CA GLN A 47 -35.99 1.44 1.00
C GLN A 47 -35.23 1.79 -0.29
N ARG A 48 -35.16 3.06 -0.58
CA ARG A 48 -34.27 3.58 -1.62
C ARG A 48 -32.83 3.58 -1.11
N MET A 49 -31.90 3.26 -2.00
CA MET A 49 -30.47 3.35 -1.75
C MET A 49 -29.85 4.17 -2.89
N ASP A 50 -29.06 5.16 -2.53
CA ASP A 50 -28.30 5.99 -3.46
C ASP A 50 -26.81 5.83 -3.17
N THR A 51 -26.01 5.75 -4.24
CA THR A 51 -24.55 5.77 -4.19
C THR A 51 -24.01 6.61 -5.34
N SER A 52 -22.75 7.01 -5.24
CA SER A 52 -22.08 7.70 -6.33
C SER A 52 -20.61 7.33 -6.39
N GLN A 53 -20.05 7.30 -7.60
CA GLN A 53 -18.60 7.13 -7.82
C GLN A 53 -17.79 8.22 -7.12
N PHE A 54 -18.29 9.45 -7.09
CA PHE A 54 -17.65 10.57 -6.41
C PHE A 54 -17.55 10.33 -4.90
N GLY A 55 -18.66 9.95 -4.26
CA GLY A 55 -18.68 9.61 -2.83
C GLY A 55 -17.78 8.42 -2.48
N ALA A 56 -17.81 7.38 -3.30
CA ALA A 56 -16.94 6.21 -3.17
C ALA A 56 -15.44 6.58 -3.27
N SER A 57 -15.10 7.45 -4.23
CA SER A 57 -13.73 7.95 -4.40
C SER A 57 -13.25 8.81 -3.21
N ILE A 58 -14.14 9.59 -2.60
CA ILE A 58 -13.84 10.34 -1.36
C ILE A 58 -13.56 9.36 -0.22
N GLN A 59 -14.44 8.38 -0.02
CA GLN A 59 -14.31 7.38 1.04
C GLN A 59 -12.99 6.60 0.93
N PHE A 60 -12.65 6.16 -0.28
CA PHE A 60 -11.40 5.43 -0.53
C PHE A 60 -10.15 6.22 -0.18
N GLN A 61 -10.17 7.53 -0.39
CA GLN A 61 -9.05 8.43 -0.09
C GLN A 61 -9.03 8.96 1.34
N MET A 62 -10.03 8.63 2.16
CA MET A 62 -10.21 9.23 3.49
C MET A 62 -8.98 9.03 4.38
N ASN A 63 -8.46 7.81 4.48
CA ASN A 63 -7.38 7.50 5.41
C ASN A 63 -6.01 8.05 4.96
N SER A 64 -5.72 8.02 3.66
CA SER A 64 -4.37 8.32 3.15
C SER A 64 -4.22 9.71 2.53
N GLY A 65 -5.33 10.38 2.23
CA GLY A 65 -5.31 11.68 1.56
C GLY A 65 -6.17 12.73 2.26
N ILE A 66 -7.48 12.59 2.15
CA ILE A 66 -8.44 13.63 2.59
C ILE A 66 -8.41 13.83 4.10
N GLY A 67 -8.41 12.77 4.89
CA GLY A 67 -8.39 12.87 6.36
C GLY A 67 -7.16 13.60 6.89
N PRO A 68 -5.93 13.18 6.52
CA PRO A 68 -4.72 13.91 6.87
C PRO A 68 -4.75 15.39 6.43
N PHE A 69 -5.22 15.68 5.19
CA PHE A 69 -5.35 17.04 4.71
C PHE A 69 -6.34 17.89 5.54
N LEU A 70 -7.49 17.33 5.90
CA LEU A 70 -8.47 18.02 6.74
C LEU A 70 -7.89 18.40 8.11
N HIS A 71 -7.01 17.55 8.64
CA HIS A 71 -6.37 17.76 9.93
C HIS A 71 -5.22 18.77 9.88
N THR A 72 -4.34 18.66 8.88
CA THR A 72 -3.10 19.46 8.82
C THR A 72 -3.20 20.67 7.89
N ARG A 73 -4.16 20.67 6.96
CA ARG A 73 -4.25 21.61 5.82
C ARG A 73 -3.00 21.61 4.93
N GLN A 74 -2.17 20.58 5.03
CA GLN A 74 -0.96 20.41 4.24
C GLN A 74 -1.14 19.25 3.27
N GLN A 75 -0.80 19.48 2.02
CA GLN A 75 -0.74 18.46 0.98
C GLN A 75 0.70 18.38 0.46
N ARG A 76 1.14 17.16 0.20
CA ARG A 76 2.44 16.93 -0.42
C ARG A 76 2.46 17.53 -1.83
N ASP A 77 3.53 18.23 -2.17
CA ASP A 77 3.72 18.88 -3.46
C ASP A 77 5.22 18.91 -3.84
N ASP A 78 5.88 17.76 -3.75
CA ASP A 78 7.32 17.61 -3.95
C ASP A 78 7.69 16.90 -5.27
N GLY A 79 6.70 16.64 -6.13
CA GLY A 79 6.89 15.95 -7.40
C GLY A 79 7.21 14.48 -7.30
N LYS A 80 7.30 13.94 -6.08
CA LYS A 80 7.55 12.51 -5.88
C LYS A 80 6.23 11.75 -5.85
N ARG A 81 6.18 10.60 -6.49
CA ARG A 81 5.02 9.70 -6.36
C ARG A 81 4.81 9.32 -4.90
N PRO A 82 3.57 9.27 -4.40
CA PRO A 82 3.32 8.83 -3.05
C PRO A 82 3.74 7.35 -2.94
N MET A 83 4.79 7.11 -2.23
CA MET A 83 5.10 5.76 -1.76
C MET A 83 4.29 5.56 -0.48
N SER A 84 3.21 4.82 -0.55
CA SER A 84 2.23 4.50 0.49
C SER A 84 1.86 5.62 1.47
N GLY A 85 0.57 5.87 1.62
CA GLY A 85 -0.01 7.01 2.30
C GLY A 85 0.54 7.32 3.67
N GLY A 86 0.91 8.58 3.86
CA GLY A 86 1.21 9.16 5.16
C GLY A 86 2.61 8.85 5.68
N LYS A 87 2.92 9.21 6.87
CA LYS A 87 4.20 9.19 7.60
C LYS A 87 4.99 7.87 7.66
N HIS A 88 4.65 6.88 6.82
CA HIS A 88 5.37 5.62 6.74
C HIS A 88 6.50 5.72 5.71
N ILE A 89 7.66 5.22 6.07
CA ILE A 89 8.81 5.05 5.19
C ILE A 89 8.36 4.20 4.00
N GLY A 90 8.71 4.56 2.78
CA GLY A 90 8.46 3.75 1.59
C GLY A 90 9.04 2.36 1.81
N ASN A 91 8.17 1.39 1.69
CA ASN A 91 8.48 0.06 2.16
C ASN A 91 8.80 -0.88 0.99
N TYR A 92 9.03 -0.34 -0.20
CA TYR A 92 9.28 -1.12 -1.41
C TYR A 92 10.74 -1.03 -1.79
N PHE A 93 11.39 -2.19 -1.94
CA PHE A 93 12.81 -2.26 -2.24
C PHE A 93 13.06 -3.19 -3.41
N ALA A 94 13.95 -2.77 -4.32
CA ALA A 94 14.45 -3.58 -5.40
C ALA A 94 15.52 -4.55 -4.90
N THR A 95 15.61 -5.70 -5.55
CA THR A 95 16.53 -6.78 -5.23
C THR A 95 17.45 -7.11 -6.40
N SER A 96 18.53 -7.87 -6.16
CA SER A 96 19.54 -8.17 -7.18
C SER A 96 19.01 -8.93 -8.41
N ASP A 97 17.88 -9.62 -8.27
CA ASP A 97 17.20 -10.37 -9.32
C ASP A 97 16.14 -9.55 -10.08
N GLY A 98 16.15 -8.20 -9.91
CA GLY A 98 15.24 -7.28 -10.60
C GLY A 98 13.79 -7.31 -10.07
N LYS A 99 13.54 -8.05 -9.01
CA LYS A 99 12.24 -8.12 -8.34
C LYS A 99 12.13 -7.06 -7.25
N TRP A 100 10.94 -6.95 -6.68
CA TRP A 100 10.65 -6.01 -5.60
C TRP A 100 9.94 -6.72 -4.45
N PHE A 101 10.19 -6.28 -3.23
CA PHE A 101 9.42 -6.70 -2.07
C PHE A 101 8.96 -5.50 -1.24
N ILE A 102 7.90 -5.73 -0.49
CA ILE A 102 7.41 -4.79 0.51
C ILE A 102 7.88 -5.26 1.89
N LEU A 103 8.32 -4.32 2.72
CA LEU A 103 8.72 -4.56 4.10
C LEU A 103 7.96 -3.62 5.01
N GLN A 104 7.30 -4.16 6.03
CA GLN A 104 6.57 -3.37 7.01
C GLN A 104 7.15 -3.61 8.41
N PRO A 105 8.05 -2.72 8.87
CA PRO A 105 8.64 -2.88 10.18
C PRO A 105 7.59 -2.83 11.28
N GLN A 106 7.82 -3.62 12.32
CA GLN A 106 6.93 -3.67 13.48
C GLN A 106 6.84 -2.28 14.16
N PRO A 107 5.69 -1.92 14.74
CA PRO A 107 5.52 -0.63 15.43
C PRO A 107 6.30 -0.52 16.75
N LYS A 108 7.33 -1.34 16.94
CA LYS A 108 8.28 -1.20 18.04
C LYS A 108 9.07 0.10 17.86
N LYS A 109 9.33 0.81 18.91
CA LYS A 109 10.07 2.07 18.84
C LYS A 109 11.56 1.82 19.14
N PRO A 110 12.46 2.25 18.26
CA PRO A 110 12.26 2.77 16.89
C PRO A 110 11.92 1.67 15.88
N PRO A 111 11.05 1.93 14.89
CA PRO A 111 10.47 0.89 14.04
C PRO A 111 11.48 0.07 13.24
N TRP A 112 12.59 0.68 12.80
CA TRP A 112 13.54 0.04 11.89
C TRP A 112 14.73 -0.61 12.61
N HIS A 113 14.93 -0.42 13.90
CA HIS A 113 16.11 -0.93 14.60
C HIS A 113 16.23 -2.45 14.53
N ASN A 114 15.13 -3.19 14.64
CA ASN A 114 15.14 -4.65 14.47
C ASN A 114 15.51 -5.07 13.04
N VAL A 115 15.13 -4.28 12.04
CA VAL A 115 15.54 -4.52 10.65
C VAL A 115 17.03 -4.25 10.49
N PHE A 116 17.54 -3.13 11.00
CA PHE A 116 18.97 -2.79 10.92
C PHE A 116 19.85 -3.88 11.53
N GLU A 117 19.46 -4.39 12.70
CA GLU A 117 20.17 -5.47 13.35
C GLU A 117 20.17 -6.75 12.50
N LEU A 118 19.00 -7.13 11.98
CA LEU A 118 18.82 -8.34 11.17
C LEU A 118 19.63 -8.31 9.88
N ILE A 119 19.67 -7.16 9.19
CA ILE A 119 20.42 -7.01 7.93
C ILE A 119 21.89 -6.63 8.13
N GLY A 120 22.37 -6.60 9.38
CA GLY A 120 23.76 -6.31 9.72
C GLY A 120 24.16 -4.84 9.58
N ARG A 121 23.21 -3.89 9.50
CA ARG A 121 23.43 -2.45 9.35
C ARG A 121 23.32 -1.73 10.71
N ARG A 122 24.14 -2.15 11.70
CA ARG A 122 24.19 -1.50 13.02
C ARG A 122 24.66 -0.04 12.94
N ASP A 123 25.43 0.30 11.91
CA ASP A 123 25.81 1.68 11.59
C ASP A 123 24.60 2.63 11.49
N LEU A 124 23.46 2.14 10.99
CA LEU A 124 22.23 2.93 10.92
C LEU A 124 21.54 3.11 12.28
N MET A 125 21.83 2.25 13.26
CA MET A 125 21.33 2.42 14.64
C MET A 125 22.07 3.54 15.36
N ASP A 126 23.36 3.69 15.07
CA ASP A 126 24.24 4.69 15.67
C ASP A 126 24.17 6.04 14.92
N ASP A 127 23.51 6.09 13.78
CA ASP A 127 23.31 7.33 13.00
C ASP A 127 22.21 8.19 13.64
N ASP A 128 22.60 9.39 14.08
CA ASP A 128 21.67 10.33 14.72
C ASP A 128 20.44 10.67 13.87
N ARG A 129 20.55 10.58 12.53
CA ARG A 129 19.44 10.79 11.60
C ARG A 129 18.32 9.76 11.75
N PHE A 130 18.63 8.56 12.27
CA PHE A 130 17.71 7.43 12.36
C PHE A 130 17.48 6.92 13.79
N ALA A 131 17.95 7.65 14.79
CA ALA A 131 17.94 7.24 16.19
C ALA A 131 16.54 7.04 16.79
N ASP A 132 15.51 7.73 16.28
CA ASP A 132 14.15 7.61 16.76
C ASP A 132 13.10 7.71 15.63
N PHE A 133 11.85 7.43 15.97
CA PHE A 133 10.72 7.45 15.03
C PHE A 133 10.57 8.79 14.28
N TYR A 134 10.74 9.92 14.97
CA TYR A 134 10.58 11.23 14.35
C TYR A 134 11.74 11.57 13.43
N LYS A 135 12.95 11.22 13.81
CA LYS A 135 14.17 11.40 12.99
C LYS A 135 14.12 10.49 11.76
N GLN A 136 13.72 9.24 11.89
CA GLN A 136 13.50 8.33 10.76
C GLN A 136 12.46 8.91 9.79
N GLY A 137 11.36 9.45 10.28
CA GLY A 137 10.33 10.08 9.46
C GLY A 137 10.81 11.35 8.74
N ARG A 138 11.65 12.16 9.38
CA ARG A 138 12.23 13.38 8.77
C ARG A 138 13.29 13.07 7.73
N ASN A 139 14.09 12.03 7.96
CA ASN A 139 15.20 11.61 7.09
C ASN A 139 14.82 10.40 6.24
N ARG A 140 13.55 10.25 5.92
CA ARG A 140 12.99 9.11 5.22
C ARG A 140 13.73 8.79 3.92
N ASP A 141 13.93 9.77 3.06
CA ASP A 141 14.57 9.57 1.75
C ASP A 141 16.00 9.02 1.93
N ALA A 142 16.76 9.58 2.88
CA ALA A 142 18.10 9.10 3.21
C ALA A 142 18.09 7.67 3.77
N LEU A 143 17.10 7.34 4.58
CA LEU A 143 16.96 5.98 5.13
C LEU A 143 16.61 4.98 4.02
N GLU A 144 15.69 5.34 3.11
CA GLU A 144 15.35 4.51 1.96
C GLU A 144 16.56 4.24 1.06
N GLU A 145 17.37 5.26 0.80
CA GLU A 145 18.62 5.12 0.02
C GLU A 145 19.60 4.16 0.68
N GLU A 146 19.82 4.27 2.00
CA GLU A 146 20.71 3.39 2.74
C GLU A 146 20.20 1.94 2.74
N LEU A 147 18.93 1.73 2.96
CA LEU A 147 18.32 0.41 2.92
C LEU A 147 18.38 -0.20 1.52
N GLN A 148 18.11 0.58 0.48
CA GLN A 148 18.18 0.11 -0.91
C GLN A 148 19.58 -0.37 -1.29
N LYS A 149 20.66 0.30 -0.82
CA LYS A 149 22.05 -0.15 -1.03
C LYS A 149 22.31 -1.55 -0.45
N THR A 150 21.60 -1.91 0.60
CA THR A 150 21.68 -3.23 1.22
C THR A 150 20.81 -4.24 0.49
N PHE A 151 19.57 -3.91 0.19
CA PHE A 151 18.61 -4.85 -0.36
C PHE A 151 18.91 -5.27 -1.81
N ILE A 152 19.57 -4.41 -2.58
CA ILE A 152 20.02 -4.76 -3.93
C ILE A 152 21.13 -5.83 -3.96
N GLN A 153 21.71 -6.20 -2.83
CA GLN A 153 22.83 -7.14 -2.76
C GLN A 153 22.38 -8.62 -2.81
N ASN A 154 21.10 -8.90 -2.51
CA ASN A 154 20.57 -10.26 -2.51
C ASN A 154 19.23 -10.35 -3.25
N THR A 155 18.79 -11.59 -3.52
CA THR A 155 17.54 -11.87 -4.21
C THR A 155 16.32 -11.58 -3.34
N GLN A 156 15.16 -11.39 -3.97
CA GLN A 156 13.88 -11.24 -3.28
C GLN A 156 13.62 -12.43 -2.32
N GLN A 157 13.85 -13.66 -2.80
CA GLN A 157 13.63 -14.87 -2.01
C GLN A 157 14.50 -14.89 -0.74
N HIS A 158 15.75 -14.47 -0.83
CA HIS A 158 16.66 -14.38 0.33
C HIS A 158 16.07 -13.46 1.40
N TRP A 159 15.69 -12.26 1.02
CA TRP A 159 15.14 -11.28 1.97
C TRP A 159 13.82 -11.71 2.57
N LEU A 160 12.91 -12.25 1.76
CA LEU A 160 11.63 -12.75 2.25
C LEU A 160 11.80 -13.90 3.24
N ALA A 161 12.72 -14.85 2.99
CA ALA A 161 13.01 -15.92 3.93
C ALA A 161 13.52 -15.39 5.27
N MET A 162 14.51 -14.48 5.24
CA MET A 162 15.09 -13.85 6.43
C MET A 162 14.05 -13.12 7.27
N PHE A 163 13.21 -12.28 6.65
CA PHE A 163 12.21 -11.50 7.37
C PHE A 163 11.05 -12.35 7.88
N ASN A 164 10.63 -13.38 7.15
CA ASN A 164 9.61 -14.33 7.60
C ASN A 164 10.09 -15.12 8.84
N GLU A 165 11.34 -15.59 8.83
CA GLU A 165 11.93 -16.27 9.99
C GLU A 165 11.98 -15.36 11.22
N ALA A 166 12.31 -14.08 11.02
CA ALA A 166 12.29 -13.06 12.07
C ALA A 166 10.90 -12.54 12.43
N GLN A 167 9.83 -13.06 11.82
CA GLN A 167 8.44 -12.62 11.99
C GLN A 167 8.23 -11.12 11.72
N ILE A 168 8.98 -10.57 10.79
CA ILE A 168 8.80 -9.21 10.29
C ILE A 168 7.88 -9.27 9.06
N ALA A 169 6.80 -8.50 9.09
CA ALA A 169 5.83 -8.48 8.00
C ALA A 169 6.48 -8.04 6.69
N CYS A 170 6.48 -8.91 5.71
CA CYS A 170 7.01 -8.66 4.37
C CYS A 170 6.22 -9.46 3.32
N GLY A 171 6.36 -9.08 2.07
CA GLY A 171 5.75 -9.80 0.96
C GLY A 171 6.38 -9.44 -0.38
N PRO A 172 6.26 -10.31 -1.38
CA PRO A 172 6.70 -10.00 -2.74
C PRO A 172 5.79 -8.96 -3.38
N VAL A 173 6.34 -8.13 -4.25
CA VAL A 173 5.55 -7.32 -5.18
C VAL A 173 5.40 -8.13 -6.46
N HIS A 174 4.18 -8.53 -6.77
CA HIS A 174 3.85 -9.34 -7.92
C HIS A 174 3.50 -8.47 -9.14
N SER A 175 3.95 -8.90 -10.31
CA SER A 175 3.37 -8.50 -11.58
C SER A 175 2.05 -9.28 -11.83
N TYR A 176 1.29 -8.90 -12.85
CA TYR A 176 0.12 -9.69 -13.26
C TYR A 176 0.48 -11.11 -13.70
N ALA A 177 1.65 -11.30 -14.33
CA ALA A 177 2.14 -12.61 -14.69
C ALA A 177 2.41 -13.46 -13.45
N ASP A 178 3.17 -12.91 -12.48
CA ASP A 178 3.43 -13.60 -11.21
C ASP A 178 2.14 -13.99 -10.47
N LEU A 179 1.10 -13.13 -10.55
CA LEU A 179 -0.18 -13.41 -9.91
C LEU A 179 -0.91 -14.59 -10.55
N ILE A 180 -0.88 -14.68 -11.90
CA ILE A 180 -1.54 -15.77 -12.65
C ILE A 180 -0.78 -17.09 -12.49
N ASP A 181 0.55 -17.02 -12.40
CA ASP A 181 1.41 -18.20 -12.22
C ASP A 181 1.46 -18.68 -10.76
N ASN A 182 0.88 -17.93 -9.82
CA ASN A 182 0.80 -18.29 -8.39
C ASN A 182 -0.42 -19.17 -8.14
N ASP A 183 -0.23 -20.31 -7.45
CA ASP A 183 -1.33 -21.22 -7.13
C ASP A 183 -2.36 -20.65 -6.16
N THR A 184 -1.96 -19.70 -5.30
CA THR A 184 -2.81 -19.18 -4.21
C THR A 184 -4.12 -18.56 -4.72
N PRO A 185 -4.15 -17.68 -5.73
CA PRO A 185 -5.40 -17.11 -6.23
C PRO A 185 -6.37 -18.16 -6.80
N TRP A 186 -5.84 -19.20 -7.42
CA TRP A 186 -6.63 -20.30 -7.99
C TRP A 186 -7.17 -21.22 -6.90
N ALA A 187 -6.32 -21.63 -5.97
CA ALA A 187 -6.71 -22.51 -4.86
C ALA A 187 -7.77 -21.88 -3.94
N ASN A 188 -7.76 -20.54 -3.81
CA ASN A 188 -8.76 -19.82 -3.03
C ASN A 188 -10.00 -19.40 -3.84
N GLY A 189 -10.06 -19.72 -5.12
CA GLY A 189 -11.19 -19.35 -5.98
C GLY A 189 -11.29 -17.85 -6.29
N TYR A 190 -10.20 -17.10 -6.17
CA TYR A 190 -10.15 -15.68 -6.57
C TYR A 190 -10.06 -15.52 -8.09
N LEU A 191 -9.50 -16.55 -8.74
CA LEU A 191 -9.44 -16.67 -10.20
C LEU A 191 -10.11 -17.98 -10.62
N GLU A 192 -10.86 -17.93 -11.72
CA GLU A 192 -11.53 -19.10 -12.30
C GLU A 192 -11.35 -19.10 -13.82
N LYS A 193 -11.10 -20.28 -14.38
CA LYS A 193 -11.03 -20.45 -15.85
C LYS A 193 -12.44 -20.57 -16.41
N VAL A 194 -12.86 -19.58 -17.19
CA VAL A 194 -14.16 -19.56 -17.85
C VAL A 194 -13.97 -19.91 -19.33
N ALA A 195 -14.72 -20.90 -19.82
CA ALA A 195 -14.78 -21.17 -21.25
C ALA A 195 -15.59 -20.06 -21.92
N VAL A 196 -14.96 -19.27 -22.78
CA VAL A 196 -15.67 -18.27 -23.60
C VAL A 196 -16.11 -18.97 -24.88
N PRO A 197 -17.42 -19.05 -25.19
CA PRO A 197 -17.89 -19.54 -26.48
C PRO A 197 -17.30 -18.67 -27.59
N GLN A 198 -16.78 -19.32 -28.64
CA GLN A 198 -16.33 -18.62 -29.86
C GLN A 198 -17.48 -18.07 -30.66
#